data_f7eb967f0315e6481b5b1888518c33b1
#
_entry.id   f7eb967f0315e6481b5b1888518c33b1
#
_cell.length_a   1.000
_cell.length_b   1.000
_cell.length_c   1.000
_cell.angle_alpha   90.00
_cell.angle_beta   90.00
_cell.angle_gamma   90.00
#
_symmetry.space_group_name_H-M   'P 1'
#
loop_
_entity.id
_entity.type
_entity.pdbx_description
1 polymer ?
#
loop_
_entity_poly.entity_id
_entity_poly.type
_entity_poly.pdbx_seq_one_letter_code
_entity_poly.pdbx_strand_id
1 'polypeptide(L)'
;LSPNYVVNLFGLTFFTSLIIAVSLIDLDNLVIPNNLLILGAISGLFFNLINRTIFFGDSFLIIIFQYLILSLIFLFFFEIFNFIISFLIKKEAFGFGDSKYLFMISTWLGLKGVLSTFILSLYVGGIITIILILLRLIPLKGKIPFGPYLSISAYIVGMFGPDRIILFLKNFHSIG
;
A
#
# COMPACT_ATOMS: atom_id res chain seq x y z
N LEU A 1 28.50 1.92 -7.55
CA LEU A 1 27.22 1.67 -6.88
C LEU A 1 27.38 0.44 -5.99
N SER A 2 27.06 0.54 -4.71
CA SER A 2 27.11 -0.62 -3.82
C SER A 2 26.11 -1.70 -4.30
N PRO A 3 26.42 -3.01 -4.15
CA PRO A 3 25.51 -4.08 -4.55
C PRO A 3 24.11 -3.93 -3.95
N ASN A 4 24.01 -3.47 -2.69
CA ASN A 4 22.76 -3.15 -2.01
C ASN A 4 21.91 -2.14 -2.77
N TYR A 5 22.54 -1.10 -3.31
CA TYR A 5 21.80 -0.05 -4.03
C TYR A 5 21.17 -0.59 -5.31
N VAL A 6 21.92 -1.43 -6.04
CA VAL A 6 21.44 -2.04 -7.29
C VAL A 6 20.25 -2.97 -7.02
N VAL A 7 20.36 -3.84 -6.01
CA VAL A 7 19.27 -4.77 -5.63
C VAL A 7 18.03 -4.01 -5.18
N ASN A 8 18.18 -2.97 -4.36
CA ASN A 8 17.06 -2.15 -3.93
C ASN A 8 16.40 -1.42 -5.10
N LEU A 9 17.17 -0.96 -6.08
CA LEU A 9 16.64 -0.29 -7.27
C LEU A 9 15.85 -1.28 -8.14
N PHE A 10 16.34 -2.50 -8.33
CA PHE A 10 15.59 -3.56 -9.01
C PHE A 10 14.28 -3.91 -8.29
N GLY A 11 14.33 -4.06 -6.97
CA GLY A 11 13.13 -4.31 -6.16
C GLY A 11 12.10 -3.18 -6.31
N LEU A 12 12.54 -1.93 -6.21
CA LEU A 12 11.67 -0.77 -6.34
C LEU A 12 11.06 -0.66 -7.74
N THR A 13 11.84 -0.89 -8.81
CA THR A 13 11.31 -0.84 -10.19
C THR A 13 10.30 -1.95 -10.44
N PHE A 14 10.55 -3.16 -9.96
CA PHE A 14 9.60 -4.27 -10.07
C PHE A 14 8.32 -4.00 -9.28
N PHE A 15 8.44 -3.55 -8.03
CA PHE A 15 7.30 -3.15 -7.20
C PHE A 15 6.48 -2.04 -7.88
N THR A 16 7.17 -1.03 -8.43
CA THR A 16 6.52 0.09 -9.13
C THR A 16 5.72 -0.39 -10.34
N SER A 17 6.27 -1.32 -11.14
CA SER A 17 5.56 -1.88 -12.29
C SER A 17 4.29 -2.63 -11.89
N LEU A 18 4.32 -3.37 -10.77
CA LEU A 18 3.16 -4.08 -10.25
C LEU A 18 2.07 -3.12 -9.76
N ILE A 19 2.44 -2.10 -8.98
CA ILE A 19 1.45 -1.14 -8.46
C ILE A 19 0.84 -0.28 -9.57
N ILE A 20 1.59 0.04 -10.63
CA ILE A 20 1.06 0.71 -11.83
C ILE A 20 0.04 -0.20 -12.53
N ALA A 21 0.37 -1.47 -12.75
CA ALA A 21 -0.55 -2.42 -13.38
C ALA A 21 -1.86 -2.57 -12.60
N VAL A 22 -1.78 -2.74 -11.27
CA VAL A 22 -2.96 -2.80 -10.40
C VAL A 22 -3.77 -1.51 -10.48
N SER A 23 -3.10 -0.36 -10.44
CA SER A 23 -3.75 0.97 -10.51
C SER A 23 -4.53 1.16 -11.81
N LEU A 24 -3.95 0.81 -12.96
CA LEU A 24 -4.61 0.95 -14.25
C LEU A 24 -5.84 0.04 -14.36
N ILE A 25 -5.73 -1.21 -13.91
CA ILE A 25 -6.86 -2.15 -13.94
C ILE A 25 -8.00 -1.69 -13.02
N ASP A 26 -7.66 -1.15 -11.84
CA ASP A 26 -8.66 -0.64 -10.90
C ASP A 26 -9.35 0.63 -11.44
N LEU A 27 -8.62 1.50 -12.15
CA LEU A 27 -9.21 2.66 -12.84
C LEU A 27 -10.23 2.26 -13.90
N ASP A 28 -9.93 1.23 -14.70
CA ASP A 28 -10.78 0.81 -15.81
C ASP A 28 -11.97 -0.04 -15.37
N ASN A 29 -11.75 -0.96 -14.41
CA ASN A 29 -12.70 -2.01 -14.08
C ASN A 29 -13.29 -1.92 -12.66
N LEU A 30 -12.74 -1.08 -11.78
CA LEU A 30 -13.06 -1.04 -10.34
C LEU A 30 -12.90 -2.41 -9.66
N VAL A 31 -11.93 -3.20 -10.15
CA VAL A 31 -11.63 -4.55 -9.65
C VAL A 31 -10.12 -4.75 -9.61
N ILE A 32 -9.64 -5.24 -8.49
CA ILE A 32 -8.21 -5.57 -8.30
C ILE A 32 -8.00 -7.07 -8.54
N PRO A 33 -7.19 -7.49 -9.55
CA PRO A 33 -7.03 -8.89 -9.89
C PRO A 33 -6.21 -9.65 -8.85
N ASN A 34 -6.79 -10.71 -8.30
CA ASN A 34 -6.15 -11.53 -7.27
C ASN A 34 -4.79 -12.12 -7.71
N ASN A 35 -4.67 -12.50 -8.98
CA ASN A 35 -3.44 -13.10 -9.52
C ASN A 35 -2.24 -12.14 -9.43
N LEU A 36 -2.46 -10.85 -9.73
CA LEU A 36 -1.42 -9.83 -9.58
C LEU A 36 -1.05 -9.59 -8.12
N LEU A 37 -2.04 -9.61 -7.23
CA LEU A 37 -1.80 -9.42 -5.79
C LEU A 37 -1.01 -10.59 -5.19
N ILE A 38 -1.33 -11.83 -5.57
CA ILE A 38 -0.61 -13.03 -5.11
C ILE A 38 0.83 -13.01 -5.65
N LEU A 39 1.02 -12.74 -6.94
CA LEU A 39 2.34 -12.62 -7.54
C LEU A 39 3.14 -11.51 -6.86
N GLY A 40 2.52 -10.37 -6.62
CA GLY A 40 3.14 -9.25 -5.92
C GLY A 40 3.53 -9.58 -4.48
N ALA A 41 2.68 -10.28 -3.73
CA ALA A 41 2.96 -10.67 -2.36
C ALA A 41 4.12 -11.68 -2.28
N ILE A 42 4.13 -12.70 -3.15
CA ILE A 42 5.20 -13.70 -3.20
C ILE A 42 6.53 -13.03 -3.57
N SER A 43 6.53 -12.16 -4.59
CA SER A 43 7.74 -11.45 -5.01
C SER A 43 8.27 -10.50 -3.95
N GLY A 44 7.39 -9.83 -3.18
CA GLY A 44 7.78 -8.97 -2.07
C GLY A 44 8.44 -9.73 -0.93
N LEU A 45 7.86 -10.88 -0.54
CA LEU A 45 8.46 -11.76 0.47
C LEU A 45 9.83 -12.27 0.01
N PHE A 46 9.93 -12.75 -1.23
CA PHE A 46 11.17 -13.26 -1.79
C PHE A 46 12.25 -12.19 -1.88
N PHE A 47 11.90 -10.99 -2.33
CA PHE A 47 12.79 -9.84 -2.37
C PHE A 47 13.34 -9.49 -0.98
N ASN A 48 12.46 -9.35 0.02
CA ASN A 48 12.88 -9.04 1.37
C ASN A 48 13.71 -10.16 2.00
N LEU A 49 13.39 -11.42 1.69
CA LEU A 49 14.18 -12.57 2.14
C LEU A 49 15.63 -12.46 1.66
N ILE A 50 15.83 -12.27 0.36
CA ILE A 50 17.15 -12.15 -0.25
C ILE A 50 17.89 -10.93 0.28
N ASN A 51 17.25 -9.77 0.21
CA ASN A 51 17.85 -8.50 0.56
C ASN A 51 18.27 -8.45 2.03
N ARG A 52 17.38 -8.85 2.93
CA ARG A 52 17.62 -8.80 4.37
C ARG A 52 18.61 -9.84 4.85
N THR A 53 18.57 -11.05 4.29
CA THR A 53 19.53 -12.11 4.65
C THR A 53 20.94 -11.78 4.16
N ILE A 54 21.09 -11.38 2.87
CA ILE A 54 22.41 -11.16 2.28
C ILE A 54 23.08 -9.89 2.79
N PHE A 55 22.31 -8.78 2.93
CA PHE A 55 22.92 -7.48 3.19
C PHE A 55 22.82 -7.02 4.64
N PHE A 56 21.88 -7.54 5.41
CA PHE A 56 21.69 -7.15 6.81
C PHE A 56 21.94 -8.30 7.79
N GLY A 57 22.09 -9.53 7.30
CA GLY A 57 22.34 -10.70 8.15
C GLY A 57 21.17 -11.10 9.05
N ASP A 58 19.95 -10.62 8.73
CA ASP A 58 18.75 -10.94 9.51
C ASP A 58 18.42 -12.43 9.39
N SER A 59 17.95 -13.03 10.48
CA SER A 59 17.54 -14.43 10.45
C SER A 59 16.25 -14.61 9.65
N PHE A 60 16.14 -15.74 8.96
CA PHE A 60 14.97 -16.14 8.18
C PHE A 60 13.66 -16.01 8.96
N LEU A 61 13.66 -16.40 10.25
CA LEU A 61 12.49 -16.33 11.11
C LEU A 61 12.03 -14.90 11.36
N ILE A 62 12.97 -13.96 11.54
CA ILE A 62 12.66 -12.54 11.75
C ILE A 62 12.01 -11.96 10.49
N ILE A 63 12.54 -12.29 9.31
CA ILE A 63 12.02 -11.81 8.03
C ILE A 63 10.59 -12.32 7.80
N ILE A 64 10.35 -13.63 7.99
CA ILE A 64 9.01 -14.19 7.86
C ILE A 64 8.04 -13.54 8.85
N PHE A 65 8.46 -13.36 10.10
CA PHE A 65 7.61 -12.71 11.08
C PHE A 65 7.23 -11.28 10.67
N GLN A 66 8.20 -10.48 10.23
CA GLN A 66 7.98 -9.07 9.89
C GLN A 66 7.19 -8.87 8.60
N TYR A 67 7.42 -9.69 7.57
CA TYR A 67 6.87 -9.45 6.24
C TYR A 67 5.71 -10.39 5.86
N LEU A 68 5.55 -11.52 6.53
CA LEU A 68 4.43 -12.42 6.30
C LEU A 68 3.43 -12.38 7.45
N ILE A 69 3.86 -12.68 8.68
CA ILE A 69 2.94 -12.81 9.82
C ILE A 69 2.32 -11.46 10.17
N LEU A 70 3.11 -10.39 10.29
CA LEU A 70 2.56 -9.06 10.56
C LEU A 70 1.67 -8.55 9.41
N SER A 71 1.98 -8.92 8.16
CA SER A 71 1.13 -8.58 7.01
C SER A 71 -0.22 -9.29 7.06
N LEU A 72 -0.24 -10.56 7.45
CA LEU A 72 -1.49 -11.30 7.66
C LEU A 72 -2.32 -10.71 8.82
N ILE A 73 -1.66 -10.40 9.94
CA ILE A 73 -2.33 -9.74 11.06
C ILE A 73 -2.93 -8.41 10.62
N PHE A 74 -2.18 -7.62 9.84
CA PHE A 74 -2.67 -6.35 9.31
C PHE A 74 -3.86 -6.53 8.37
N LEU A 75 -3.86 -7.55 7.50
CA LEU A 75 -4.99 -7.86 6.63
C LEU A 75 -6.25 -8.14 7.46
N PHE A 76 -6.18 -9.04 8.45
CA PHE A 76 -7.33 -9.33 9.31
C PHE A 76 -7.80 -8.11 10.11
N PHE A 77 -6.86 -7.34 10.64
CA PHE A 77 -7.18 -6.09 11.33
C PHE A 77 -7.91 -5.11 10.41
N PHE A 78 -7.42 -4.94 9.17
CA PHE A 78 -8.03 -4.05 8.20
C PHE A 78 -9.43 -4.52 7.77
N GLU A 79 -9.64 -5.85 7.61
CA GLU A 79 -10.97 -6.40 7.32
C GLU A 79 -11.97 -6.14 8.46
N ILE A 80 -11.55 -6.32 9.71
CA ILE A 80 -12.38 -6.00 10.87
C ILE A 80 -12.69 -4.50 10.90
N PHE A 81 -11.70 -3.65 10.68
CA PHE A 81 -11.87 -2.21 10.61
C PHE A 81 -12.85 -1.81 9.50
N ASN A 82 -12.68 -2.36 8.29
CA ASN A 82 -13.57 -2.13 7.15
C ASN A 82 -15.01 -2.58 7.46
N PHE A 83 -15.17 -3.74 8.09
CA PHE A 83 -16.49 -4.24 8.52
C PHE A 83 -17.17 -3.27 9.51
N ILE A 84 -16.45 -2.81 10.53
CA ILE A 84 -16.98 -1.87 11.54
C ILE A 84 -17.39 -0.56 10.88
N ILE A 85 -16.54 0.04 10.05
CA ILE A 85 -16.85 1.30 9.35
C ILE A 85 -18.04 1.12 8.42
N SER A 86 -18.07 0.04 7.62
CA SER A 86 -19.17 -0.25 6.70
C SER A 86 -20.50 -0.44 7.44
N PHE A 87 -20.47 -1.08 8.61
CA PHE A 87 -21.64 -1.21 9.47
C PHE A 87 -22.15 0.13 9.98
N LEU A 88 -21.26 1.03 10.40
CA LEU A 88 -21.61 2.37 10.91
C LEU A 88 -22.20 3.27 9.81
N ILE A 89 -21.59 3.27 8.62
CA ILE A 89 -22.05 4.13 7.50
C ILE A 89 -23.15 3.48 6.65
N LYS A 90 -23.51 2.21 6.94
CA LYS A 90 -24.49 1.40 6.19
C LYS A 90 -24.19 1.29 4.69
N LYS A 91 -22.93 1.32 4.32
CA LYS A 91 -22.40 1.16 2.96
C LYS A 91 -21.00 0.54 3.04
N GLU A 92 -20.56 -0.12 1.98
CA GLU A 92 -19.17 -0.58 1.86
C GLU A 92 -18.22 0.63 1.91
N ALA A 93 -17.32 0.66 2.91
CA ALA A 93 -16.33 1.72 3.06
C ALA A 93 -15.15 1.52 2.09
N PHE A 94 -14.60 0.31 2.07
CA PHE A 94 -13.51 -0.11 1.20
C PHE A 94 -13.87 -1.44 0.54
N GLY A 95 -13.40 -1.64 -0.69
CA GLY A 95 -13.56 -2.92 -1.38
C GLY A 95 -12.67 -4.02 -0.77
N PHE A 96 -13.13 -5.28 -0.84
CA PHE A 96 -12.32 -6.42 -0.39
C PHE A 96 -10.99 -6.56 -1.17
N GLY A 97 -10.93 -6.01 -2.39
CA GLY A 97 -9.70 -5.91 -3.17
C GLY A 97 -8.65 -5.01 -2.52
N ASP A 98 -9.07 -3.90 -1.91
CA ASP A 98 -8.17 -2.93 -1.27
C ASP A 98 -7.43 -3.55 -0.08
N SER A 99 -8.11 -4.39 0.73
CA SER A 99 -7.49 -5.11 1.85
C SER A 99 -6.40 -6.06 1.37
N LYS A 100 -6.66 -6.83 0.31
CA LYS A 100 -5.67 -7.72 -0.30
C LYS A 100 -4.51 -6.93 -0.92
N TYR A 101 -4.81 -5.77 -1.49
CA TYR A 101 -3.78 -4.91 -2.05
C TYR A 101 -2.86 -4.34 -0.96
N LEU A 102 -3.44 -3.91 0.16
CA LEU A 102 -2.66 -3.50 1.33
C LEU A 102 -1.82 -4.65 1.90
N PHE A 103 -2.34 -5.90 1.89
CA PHE A 103 -1.55 -7.07 2.24
C PHE A 103 -0.33 -7.24 1.32
N MET A 104 -0.52 -7.15 0.01
CA MET A 104 0.59 -7.19 -0.95
C MET A 104 1.61 -6.07 -0.69
N ILE A 105 1.16 -4.83 -0.49
CA ILE A 105 2.04 -3.70 -0.17
C ILE A 105 2.83 -3.94 1.12
N SER A 106 2.19 -4.56 2.13
CA SER A 106 2.85 -4.84 3.40
C SER A 106 3.95 -5.89 3.30
N THR A 107 3.85 -6.84 2.36
CA THR A 107 4.93 -7.81 2.11
C THR A 107 6.18 -7.18 1.48
N TRP A 108 6.06 -6.02 0.83
CA TRP A 108 7.17 -5.24 0.29
C TRP A 108 7.74 -4.25 1.30
N LEU A 109 6.88 -3.46 1.93
CA LEU A 109 7.26 -2.30 2.74
C LEU A 109 7.22 -2.56 4.26
N GLY A 110 6.75 -3.73 4.66
CA GLY A 110 6.54 -4.07 6.07
C GLY A 110 5.39 -3.31 6.72
N LEU A 111 5.16 -3.58 8.01
CA LEU A 111 4.02 -3.02 8.76
C LEU A 111 4.03 -1.49 8.81
N LYS A 112 5.19 -0.87 9.11
CA LYS A 112 5.30 0.60 9.12
C LYS A 112 5.01 1.20 7.74
N GLY A 113 5.50 0.54 6.69
CA GLY A 113 5.30 0.97 5.31
C GLY A 113 3.84 0.93 4.89
N VAL A 114 3.11 -0.14 5.18
CA VAL A 114 1.69 -0.24 4.81
C VAL A 114 0.81 0.73 5.59
N LEU A 115 1.09 0.94 6.89
CA LEU A 115 0.38 1.94 7.70
C LEU A 115 0.58 3.34 7.14
N SER A 116 1.83 3.71 6.82
CA SER A 116 2.15 5.00 6.20
C SER A 116 1.48 5.17 4.84
N THR A 117 1.48 4.11 4.03
CA THR A 117 0.81 4.08 2.71
C THR A 117 -0.69 4.29 2.86
N PHE A 118 -1.33 3.58 3.77
CA PHE A 118 -2.77 3.69 3.99
C PHE A 118 -3.16 5.11 4.44
N ILE A 119 -2.47 5.65 5.45
CA ILE A 119 -2.74 7.01 5.93
C ILE A 119 -2.52 8.03 4.80
N LEU A 120 -1.38 7.95 4.09
CA LEU A 120 -1.08 8.86 2.99
C LEU A 120 -2.10 8.76 1.86
N SER A 121 -2.60 7.54 1.56
CA SER A 121 -3.61 7.33 0.52
C SER A 121 -4.96 7.99 0.85
N LEU A 122 -5.33 8.06 2.13
CA LEU A 122 -6.52 8.78 2.56
C LEU A 122 -6.38 10.29 2.32
N TYR A 123 -5.21 10.87 2.59
CA TYR A 123 -4.95 12.29 2.31
C TYR A 123 -4.93 12.57 0.80
N VAL A 124 -4.13 11.82 0.06
CA VAL A 124 -4.00 11.98 -1.41
C VAL A 124 -5.34 11.73 -2.09
N GLY A 125 -6.00 10.61 -1.75
CA GLY A 125 -7.30 10.25 -2.31
C GLY A 125 -8.38 11.26 -1.96
N GLY A 126 -8.41 11.74 -0.71
CA GLY A 126 -9.35 12.78 -0.27
C GLY A 126 -9.18 14.08 -1.06
N ILE A 127 -7.95 14.59 -1.17
CA ILE A 127 -7.65 15.82 -1.90
C ILE A 127 -8.01 15.67 -3.39
N ILE A 128 -7.56 14.61 -4.05
CA ILE A 128 -7.83 14.38 -5.49
C ILE A 128 -9.32 14.23 -5.72
N THR A 129 -10.02 13.45 -4.90
CA THR A 129 -11.48 13.25 -5.01
C THR A 129 -12.24 14.57 -4.86
N ILE A 130 -11.88 15.41 -3.89
CA ILE A 130 -12.51 16.72 -3.73
C ILE A 130 -12.29 17.59 -4.98
N ILE A 131 -11.07 17.63 -5.51
CA ILE A 131 -10.76 18.37 -6.74
C ILE A 131 -11.61 17.87 -7.92
N LEU A 132 -11.70 16.54 -8.11
CA LEU A 132 -12.46 15.95 -9.20
C LEU A 132 -13.97 16.26 -9.11
N ILE A 133 -14.51 16.28 -7.88
CA ILE A 133 -15.92 16.67 -7.64
C ILE A 133 -16.13 18.16 -7.93
N LEU A 134 -15.23 19.04 -7.47
CA LEU A 134 -15.31 20.49 -7.73
C LEU A 134 -15.24 20.80 -9.22
N LEU A 135 -14.41 20.07 -9.97
CA LEU A 135 -14.30 20.16 -11.43
C LEU A 135 -15.48 19.49 -12.16
N ARG A 136 -16.42 18.87 -11.44
CA ARG A 136 -17.58 18.13 -11.98
C ARG A 136 -17.20 16.97 -12.90
N LEU A 137 -16.01 16.41 -12.73
CA LEU A 137 -15.51 15.27 -13.53
C LEU A 137 -16.06 13.93 -13.02
N ILE A 138 -16.45 13.86 -11.74
CA ILE A 138 -17.06 12.67 -11.13
C ILE A 138 -18.33 13.06 -10.37
N PRO A 139 -19.36 12.18 -10.34
CA PRO A 139 -20.57 12.43 -9.58
C PRO A 139 -20.33 12.20 -8.07
N LEU A 140 -21.02 12.97 -7.23
CA LEU A 140 -20.96 12.88 -5.75
C LEU A 140 -21.31 11.49 -5.18
N LYS A 141 -22.03 10.65 -5.93
CA LYS A 141 -22.49 9.32 -5.51
C LYS A 141 -21.83 8.18 -6.31
N GLY A 142 -20.76 8.44 -7.05
CA GLY A 142 -20.06 7.43 -7.83
C GLY A 142 -19.14 6.54 -6.98
N LYS A 143 -18.86 5.32 -7.44
CA LYS A 143 -17.76 4.52 -6.92
C LYS A 143 -16.46 5.12 -7.43
N ILE A 144 -15.50 5.31 -6.53
CA ILE A 144 -14.19 5.88 -6.85
C ILE A 144 -13.15 4.78 -6.64
N PRO A 145 -12.30 4.48 -7.62
CA PRO A 145 -11.24 3.50 -7.44
C PRO A 145 -10.25 3.98 -6.38
N PHE A 146 -10.00 3.17 -5.36
CA PHE A 146 -9.07 3.50 -4.28
C PHE A 146 -7.64 3.01 -4.57
N GLY A 147 -7.51 1.98 -5.42
CA GLY A 147 -6.23 1.40 -5.82
C GLY A 147 -5.20 2.40 -6.34
N PRO A 148 -5.55 3.37 -7.22
CA PRO A 148 -4.63 4.39 -7.71
C PRO A 148 -4.02 5.24 -6.59
N TYR A 149 -4.80 5.62 -5.58
CA TYR A 149 -4.32 6.40 -4.44
C TYR A 149 -3.40 5.58 -3.54
N LEU A 150 -3.72 4.29 -3.34
CA LEU A 150 -2.83 3.34 -2.67
C LEU A 150 -1.51 3.18 -3.43
N SER A 151 -1.56 3.08 -4.76
CA SER A 151 -0.37 2.92 -5.61
C SER A 151 0.56 4.12 -5.52
N ILE A 152 0.03 5.34 -5.67
CA ILE A 152 0.80 6.58 -5.55
C ILE A 152 1.45 6.67 -4.16
N SER A 153 0.68 6.39 -3.12
CA SER A 153 1.17 6.46 -1.74
C SER A 153 2.21 5.39 -1.45
N ALA A 154 2.02 4.16 -1.94
CA ALA A 154 2.99 3.07 -1.81
C ALA A 154 4.31 3.40 -2.52
N TYR A 155 4.26 4.01 -3.70
CA TYR A 155 5.43 4.49 -4.42
C TYR A 155 6.21 5.53 -3.62
N ILE A 156 5.51 6.54 -3.10
CA ILE A 156 6.13 7.60 -2.28
C ILE A 156 6.78 7.00 -1.02
N VAL A 157 6.07 6.12 -0.31
CA VAL A 157 6.61 5.45 0.89
C VAL A 157 7.79 4.56 0.55
N GLY A 158 7.74 3.83 -0.58
CA GLY A 158 8.83 3.00 -1.07
C GLY A 158 10.10 3.80 -1.40
N MET A 159 9.95 5.00 -1.98
CA MET A 159 11.07 5.88 -2.33
C MET A 159 11.68 6.59 -1.12
N PHE A 160 10.86 7.18 -0.27
CA PHE A 160 11.33 8.05 0.81
C PHE A 160 11.52 7.33 2.15
N GLY A 161 10.97 6.12 2.25
CA GLY A 161 10.95 5.34 3.48
C GLY A 161 9.80 5.73 4.44
N PRO A 162 9.26 4.79 5.21
CA PRO A 162 8.11 5.02 6.08
C PRO A 162 8.37 6.05 7.18
N ASP A 163 9.58 6.05 7.76
CA ASP A 163 9.89 6.93 8.89
C ASP A 163 9.86 8.43 8.48
N ARG A 164 10.33 8.77 7.28
CA ARG A 164 10.25 10.16 6.76
C ARG A 164 8.81 10.59 6.52
N ILE A 165 7.98 9.69 6.00
CA ILE A 165 6.57 9.97 5.75
C ILE A 165 5.82 10.17 7.06
N ILE A 166 6.09 9.34 8.08
CA ILE A 166 5.49 9.49 9.42
C ILE A 166 5.88 10.84 10.03
N LEU A 167 7.15 11.23 9.94
CA LEU A 167 7.61 12.53 10.42
C LEU A 167 6.92 13.69 9.68
N PHE A 168 6.79 13.59 8.37
CA PHE A 168 6.09 14.59 7.57
C PHE A 168 4.63 14.73 8.00
N LEU A 169 3.90 13.61 8.13
CA LEU A 169 2.49 13.60 8.56
C LEU A 169 2.32 14.16 9.98
N LYS A 170 3.25 13.82 10.89
CA LYS A 170 3.23 14.35 12.27
C LYS A 170 3.45 15.86 12.31
N ASN A 171 4.41 16.38 11.55
CA ASN A 171 4.67 17.82 11.48
C ASN A 171 3.49 18.57 10.85
N PHE A 172 2.84 17.99 9.85
CA PHE A 172 1.65 18.58 9.24
C PHE A 172 0.50 18.74 10.24
N HIS A 173 0.37 17.76 11.14
CA HIS A 173 -0.69 17.78 12.18
C HIS A 173 -0.35 18.71 13.37
N SER A 174 0.92 19.08 13.55
CA SER A 174 1.36 20.00 14.64
C SER A 174 1.30 21.48 14.26
N ILE A 175 0.99 21.81 13.01
CA ILE A 175 0.89 23.20 12.50
C ILE A 175 -0.57 23.70 12.50
N GLY A 176 -1.54 22.81 12.71
CA GLY A 176 -2.96 23.13 12.87
C GLY A 176 -3.43 23.01 14.30
#